data_c037c51eb4865cb6998de2236c24103b
#
_entry.id   c037c51eb4865cb6998de2236c24103b
#
_cell.length_a   1.000
_cell.length_b   1.000
_cell.length_c   1.000
_cell.angle_alpha   90.00
_cell.angle_beta   90.00
_cell.angle_gamma   90.00
#
_symmetry.space_group_name_H-M   'P 1'
#
loop_
_entity.id
_entity.type
_entity.pdbx_description
1 polymer ?
#
loop_
_entity_poly.entity_id
_entity_poly.type
_entity_poly.pdbx_seq_one_letter_code
_entity_poly.pdbx_strand_id
1 'polypeptide(L)'
;MPSFDPATLAFYAAEAPDYAASSPGGIGRHLEGFLGRLAPGASIVELGCGSGRDTEHMESRGFKVEATDEVPEMAAQAEARLGRSVRVMRFDALDEIAQYDGVVAAYSLLHVPRAGLTGVLARIWRALKPGGWHVATYKTASSEGRDRLGRYYNYLSEAELQAFYTAAGTWCEVAIETGEGRGYEGGVSRFAMITLQKSG
;
A
#
# COMPACT_ATOMS: atom_id res chain seq x y z
N MET A 1 19.51 -3.77 3.50
CA MET A 1 18.93 -4.80 2.61
C MET A 1 18.03 -4.08 1.62
N PRO A 2 17.95 -4.50 0.34
CA PRO A 2 17.09 -3.82 -0.62
C PRO A 2 15.64 -3.89 -0.18
N SER A 3 14.93 -2.76 -0.29
CA SER A 3 13.51 -2.59 0.04
C SER A 3 12.63 -2.58 -1.21
N PHE A 4 13.20 -2.85 -2.38
CA PHE A 4 12.53 -2.88 -3.67
C PHE A 4 13.08 -4.01 -4.55
N ASP A 5 12.30 -4.42 -5.54
CA ASP A 5 12.69 -5.41 -6.57
C ASP A 5 12.76 -4.75 -7.95
N PRO A 6 13.96 -4.65 -8.56
CA PRO A 6 14.12 -3.94 -9.82
C PRO A 6 13.30 -4.51 -10.98
N ALA A 7 13.08 -5.83 -11.01
CA ALA A 7 12.31 -6.46 -12.10
C ALA A 7 10.82 -6.10 -11.98
N THR A 8 10.29 -6.01 -10.74
CA THR A 8 8.93 -5.56 -10.48
C THR A 8 8.73 -4.11 -10.90
N LEU A 9 9.69 -3.22 -10.58
CA LEU A 9 9.61 -1.81 -11.00
C LEU A 9 9.65 -1.68 -12.52
N ALA A 10 10.55 -2.41 -13.19
CA ALA A 10 10.65 -2.43 -14.65
C ALA A 10 9.36 -2.93 -15.31
N PHE A 11 8.68 -3.93 -14.72
CA PHE A 11 7.38 -4.39 -15.19
C PHE A 11 6.35 -3.26 -15.13
N TYR A 12 6.18 -2.60 -13.99
CA TYR A 12 5.19 -1.53 -13.84
C TYR A 12 5.53 -0.30 -14.70
N ALA A 13 6.81 0.00 -14.92
CA ALA A 13 7.21 1.06 -15.83
C ALA A 13 6.78 0.77 -17.28
N ALA A 14 7.00 -0.47 -17.75
CA ALA A 14 6.63 -0.88 -19.10
C ALA A 14 5.11 -0.98 -19.31
N GLU A 15 4.38 -1.42 -18.28
CA GLU A 15 2.95 -1.74 -18.37
C GLU A 15 2.04 -0.61 -17.84
N ALA A 16 2.60 0.55 -17.44
CA ALA A 16 1.85 1.58 -16.74
C ALA A 16 0.54 2.00 -17.42
N PRO A 17 0.48 2.28 -18.74
CA PRO A 17 -0.77 2.65 -19.40
C PRO A 17 -1.82 1.53 -19.39
N ASP A 18 -1.40 0.31 -19.71
CA ASP A 18 -2.29 -0.86 -19.79
C ASP A 18 -2.77 -1.27 -18.40
N TYR A 19 -1.87 -1.22 -17.41
CA TYR A 19 -2.21 -1.47 -16.01
C TYR A 19 -3.24 -0.46 -15.51
N ALA A 20 -3.04 0.83 -15.77
CA ALA A 20 -3.97 1.90 -15.39
C ALA A 20 -5.34 1.73 -16.08
N ALA A 21 -5.37 1.34 -17.35
CA ALA A 21 -6.60 1.09 -18.09
C ALA A 21 -7.34 -0.17 -17.62
N SER A 22 -6.60 -1.20 -17.19
CA SER A 22 -7.16 -2.50 -16.78
C SER A 22 -7.73 -2.49 -15.37
N SER A 23 -7.51 -1.43 -14.59
CA SER A 23 -7.96 -1.36 -13.21
C SER A 23 -9.46 -1.69 -13.12
N PRO A 24 -9.84 -2.90 -12.68
CA PRO A 24 -11.24 -3.28 -12.56
C PRO A 24 -11.95 -2.32 -11.62
N GLY A 25 -13.14 -1.91 -11.98
CA GLY A 25 -13.93 -0.94 -11.23
C GLY A 25 -14.13 -1.34 -9.78
N GLY A 26 -14.28 -0.35 -8.92
CA GLY A 26 -14.64 -0.49 -7.51
C GLY A 26 -13.49 -0.22 -6.56
N ILE A 27 -13.74 0.75 -5.71
CA ILE A 27 -12.95 1.01 -4.52
C ILE A 27 -13.14 -0.16 -3.57
N GLY A 28 -12.05 -0.68 -3.06
CA GLY A 28 -12.10 -1.83 -2.17
C GLY A 28 -12.91 -1.52 -0.91
N ARG A 29 -13.77 -2.46 -0.49
CA ARG A 29 -14.54 -2.33 0.78
C ARG A 29 -13.66 -1.99 1.98
N HIS A 30 -12.39 -2.40 1.94
CA HIS A 30 -11.40 -2.10 2.97
C HIS A 30 -11.14 -0.60 3.11
N LEU A 31 -11.16 0.16 2.02
CA LEU A 31 -10.88 1.60 2.07
C LEU A 31 -11.97 2.33 2.86
N GLU A 32 -13.25 2.01 2.64
CA GLU A 32 -14.35 2.63 3.41
C GLU A 32 -14.27 2.32 4.91
N GLY A 33 -13.96 1.08 5.28
CA GLY A 33 -13.77 0.70 6.68
C GLY A 33 -12.60 1.44 7.33
N PHE A 34 -11.52 1.67 6.60
CA PHE A 34 -10.38 2.47 7.05
C PHE A 34 -10.74 3.96 7.17
N LEU A 35 -11.38 4.56 6.17
CA LEU A 35 -11.76 5.97 6.18
C LEU A 35 -12.73 6.30 7.31
N GLY A 36 -13.62 5.36 7.67
CA GLY A 36 -14.53 5.50 8.79
C GLY A 36 -13.86 5.59 10.17
N ARG A 37 -12.57 5.26 10.28
CA ARG A 37 -11.76 5.36 11.52
C ARG A 37 -11.06 6.72 11.65
N LEU A 38 -11.02 7.51 10.58
CA LEU A 38 -10.33 8.79 10.53
C LEU A 38 -11.30 9.97 10.74
N ALA A 39 -10.79 11.04 11.34
CA ALA A 39 -11.54 12.27 11.43
C ALA A 39 -11.73 12.92 10.04
N PRO A 40 -12.83 13.65 9.79
CA PRO A 40 -13.00 14.40 8.55
C PRO A 40 -11.81 15.34 8.28
N GLY A 41 -11.31 15.35 7.05
CA GLY A 41 -10.18 16.17 6.64
C GLY A 41 -8.81 15.67 7.13
N ALA A 42 -8.73 14.46 7.65
CA ALA A 42 -7.48 13.85 8.09
C ALA A 42 -6.44 13.79 6.96
N SER A 43 -5.15 13.85 7.34
CA SER A 43 -4.01 13.73 6.44
C SER A 43 -3.64 12.26 6.22
N ILE A 44 -3.58 11.85 4.96
CA ILE A 44 -3.26 10.47 4.56
C ILE A 44 -2.08 10.50 3.59
N VAL A 45 -1.15 9.56 3.72
CA VAL A 45 -0.22 9.22 2.65
C VAL A 45 -0.61 7.88 2.05
N GLU A 46 -0.65 7.81 0.71
CA GLU A 46 -0.83 6.56 -0.03
C GLU A 46 0.50 6.11 -0.61
N LEU A 47 0.94 4.93 -0.24
CA LEU A 47 2.19 4.30 -0.67
C LEU A 47 1.94 3.32 -1.80
N GLY A 48 2.37 3.67 -3.02
CA GLY A 48 2.08 2.92 -4.24
C GLY A 48 0.65 3.19 -4.73
N CYS A 49 0.34 4.44 -5.08
CA CYS A 49 -0.99 4.86 -5.51
C CYS A 49 -1.40 4.31 -6.90
N GLY A 50 -0.45 3.74 -7.63
CA GLY A 50 -0.72 3.18 -8.95
C GLY A 50 -1.32 4.21 -9.90
N SER A 51 -2.53 3.95 -10.39
CA SER A 51 -3.25 4.88 -11.27
C SER A 51 -4.02 5.99 -10.54
N GLY A 52 -3.85 6.15 -9.23
CA GLY A 52 -4.45 7.23 -8.43
C GLY A 52 -5.93 7.07 -8.09
N ARG A 53 -6.53 5.89 -8.26
CA ARG A 53 -7.98 5.66 -8.04
C ARG A 53 -8.39 5.76 -6.59
N ASP A 54 -7.63 5.14 -5.70
CA ASP A 54 -7.93 5.18 -4.27
C ASP A 54 -7.64 6.58 -3.71
N THR A 55 -6.58 7.27 -4.21
CA THR A 55 -6.35 8.70 -3.94
C THR A 55 -7.56 9.55 -4.33
N GLU A 56 -8.03 9.43 -5.60
CA GLU A 56 -9.19 10.19 -6.11
C GLU A 56 -10.42 9.98 -5.22
N HIS A 57 -10.65 8.74 -4.81
CA HIS A 57 -11.76 8.44 -3.91
C HIS A 57 -11.58 9.08 -2.53
N MET A 58 -10.41 8.93 -1.90
CA MET A 58 -10.14 9.54 -0.60
C MET A 58 -10.31 11.06 -0.64
N GLU A 59 -9.82 11.71 -1.70
CA GLU A 59 -10.00 13.16 -1.89
C GLU A 59 -11.46 13.55 -2.09
N SER A 60 -12.26 12.76 -2.84
CA SER A 60 -13.70 12.98 -3.00
C SER A 60 -14.47 12.89 -1.69
N ARG A 61 -13.93 12.15 -0.71
CA ARG A 61 -14.47 12.03 0.66
C ARG A 61 -13.96 13.14 1.60
N GLY A 62 -13.16 14.09 1.08
CA GLY A 62 -12.69 15.27 1.82
C GLY A 62 -11.40 15.05 2.62
N PHE A 63 -10.68 13.96 2.41
CA PHE A 63 -9.36 13.74 3.01
C PHE A 63 -8.25 14.48 2.26
N LYS A 64 -7.17 14.81 2.97
CA LYS A 64 -5.96 15.40 2.39
C LYS A 64 -4.99 14.28 2.08
N VAL A 65 -4.80 13.95 0.79
CA VAL A 65 -4.01 12.79 0.41
C VAL A 65 -2.69 13.21 -0.24
N GLU A 66 -1.59 12.73 0.29
CA GLU A 66 -0.30 12.70 -0.38
C GLU A 66 -0.18 11.37 -1.14
N ALA A 67 -0.34 11.41 -2.46
CA ALA A 67 -0.18 10.24 -3.31
C ALA A 67 1.29 10.03 -3.66
N THR A 68 1.78 8.80 -3.52
CA THR A 68 3.16 8.44 -3.87
C THR A 68 3.22 7.15 -4.68
N ASP A 69 4.14 7.07 -5.63
CA ASP A 69 4.49 5.83 -6.31
C ASP A 69 5.99 5.80 -6.57
N GLU A 70 6.62 4.62 -6.52
CA GLU A 70 8.06 4.52 -6.79
C GLU A 70 8.39 4.43 -8.28
N VAL A 71 7.38 4.15 -9.12
CA VAL A 71 7.51 4.04 -10.58
C VAL A 71 7.04 5.35 -11.23
N PRO A 72 7.95 6.13 -11.86
CA PRO A 72 7.60 7.41 -12.46
C PRO A 72 6.46 7.33 -13.47
N GLU A 73 6.42 6.25 -14.27
CA GLU A 73 5.40 6.02 -15.29
C GLU A 73 4.02 5.77 -14.66
N MET A 74 3.96 5.10 -13.49
CA MET A 74 2.73 4.94 -12.72
C MET A 74 2.30 6.27 -12.08
N ALA A 75 3.24 7.01 -11.50
CA ALA A 75 2.98 8.35 -10.97
C ALA A 75 2.39 9.26 -12.06
N ALA A 76 2.90 9.21 -13.30
CA ALA A 76 2.35 9.97 -14.42
C ALA A 76 0.89 9.58 -14.76
N GLN A 77 0.52 8.30 -14.65
CA GLN A 77 -0.88 7.87 -14.82
C GLN A 77 -1.78 8.44 -13.71
N ALA A 78 -1.28 8.46 -12.48
CA ALA A 78 -2.01 9.07 -11.36
C ALA A 78 -2.12 10.60 -11.52
N GLU A 79 -1.07 11.29 -11.95
CA GLU A 79 -1.10 12.74 -12.23
C GLU A 79 -2.15 13.09 -13.29
N ALA A 80 -2.22 12.30 -14.36
CA ALA A 80 -3.22 12.49 -15.42
C ALA A 80 -4.66 12.34 -14.89
N ARG A 81 -4.89 11.43 -13.94
CA ARG A 81 -6.19 11.23 -13.28
C ARG A 81 -6.53 12.36 -12.30
N LEU A 82 -5.57 12.69 -11.43
CA LEU A 82 -5.80 13.61 -10.29
C LEU A 82 -5.71 15.08 -10.66
N GLY A 83 -5.15 15.42 -11.84
CA GLY A 83 -4.92 16.79 -12.26
C GLY A 83 -3.90 17.55 -11.42
N ARG A 84 -3.03 16.84 -10.69
CA ARG A 84 -1.98 17.39 -9.84
C ARG A 84 -0.77 16.47 -9.77
N SER A 85 0.36 16.99 -9.28
CA SER A 85 1.60 16.22 -9.11
C SER A 85 1.44 15.08 -8.09
N VAL A 86 2.09 13.97 -8.39
CA VAL A 86 2.26 12.79 -7.54
C VAL A 86 3.74 12.64 -7.18
N ARG A 87 4.03 12.39 -5.93
CA ARG A 87 5.42 12.29 -5.47
C ARG A 87 6.02 10.95 -5.90
N VAL A 88 7.06 10.99 -6.74
CA VAL A 88 7.84 9.79 -7.03
C VAL A 88 8.70 9.47 -5.81
N MET A 89 8.34 8.41 -5.10
CA MET A 89 8.98 8.06 -3.83
C MET A 89 8.98 6.56 -3.58
N ARG A 90 10.13 6.00 -3.22
CA ARG A 90 10.22 4.63 -2.73
C ARG A 90 9.76 4.54 -1.28
N PHE A 91 9.28 3.37 -0.87
CA PHE A 91 8.80 3.15 0.51
C PHE A 91 9.88 3.38 1.57
N ASP A 92 11.15 3.10 1.24
CA ASP A 92 12.28 3.31 2.15
C ASP A 92 12.75 4.78 2.24
N ALA A 93 12.13 5.67 1.47
CA ALA A 93 12.36 7.11 1.52
C ALA A 93 11.27 7.87 2.31
N LEU A 94 10.31 7.16 2.93
CA LEU A 94 9.33 7.78 3.82
C LEU A 94 10.01 8.22 5.12
N ASP A 95 10.33 9.51 5.23
CA ASP A 95 11.12 10.06 6.34
C ASP A 95 10.32 10.93 7.32
N GLU A 96 9.07 11.18 7.05
CA GLU A 96 8.16 11.97 7.85
C GLU A 96 8.00 11.37 9.27
N ILE A 97 7.78 12.25 10.26
CA ILE A 97 7.60 11.86 11.67
C ILE A 97 6.29 12.44 12.17
N ALA A 98 5.39 11.58 12.63
CA ALA A 98 4.09 11.95 13.21
C ALA A 98 3.33 12.99 12.36
N GLN A 99 3.33 12.81 11.03
CA GLN A 99 2.74 13.74 10.08
C GLN A 99 1.34 13.32 9.64
N TYR A 100 1.09 12.01 9.51
CA TYR A 100 -0.15 11.50 8.92
C TYR A 100 -1.08 10.92 9.96
N ASP A 101 -2.38 11.17 9.77
CA ASP A 101 -3.45 10.52 10.52
C ASP A 101 -3.70 9.10 9.99
N GLY A 102 -3.38 8.88 8.70
CA GLY A 102 -3.53 7.59 8.03
C GLY A 102 -2.41 7.28 7.05
N VAL A 103 -2.08 5.99 6.90
CA VAL A 103 -1.19 5.45 5.85
C VAL A 103 -1.91 4.32 5.14
N VAL A 104 -2.04 4.43 3.82
CA VAL A 104 -2.65 3.42 2.95
C VAL A 104 -1.59 2.77 2.08
N ALA A 105 -1.60 1.44 1.97
CA ALA A 105 -0.72 0.66 1.11
C ALA A 105 -1.49 -0.50 0.46
N ALA A 106 -2.36 -0.17 -0.51
CA ALA A 106 -3.22 -1.14 -1.15
C ALA A 106 -2.45 -1.93 -2.23
N TYR A 107 -2.18 -3.22 -1.97
CA TYR A 107 -1.45 -4.12 -2.89
C TYR A 107 -0.09 -3.59 -3.37
N SER A 108 0.61 -2.83 -2.55
CA SER A 108 1.92 -2.24 -2.88
C SER A 108 3.07 -2.84 -2.05
N LEU A 109 2.96 -2.90 -0.72
CA LEU A 109 3.99 -3.47 0.17
C LEU A 109 4.24 -4.97 -0.05
N LEU A 110 3.35 -5.66 -0.73
CA LEU A 110 3.54 -7.05 -1.12
C LEU A 110 4.71 -7.27 -2.09
N HIS A 111 5.21 -6.21 -2.72
CA HIS A 111 6.38 -6.24 -3.60
C HIS A 111 7.69 -5.93 -2.88
N VAL A 112 7.65 -5.56 -1.61
CA VAL A 112 8.85 -5.32 -0.80
C VAL A 112 9.49 -6.65 -0.42
N PRO A 113 10.79 -6.89 -0.72
CA PRO A 113 11.49 -8.07 -0.26
C PRO A 113 11.40 -8.24 1.28
N ARG A 114 11.19 -9.46 1.74
CA ARG A 114 11.02 -9.76 3.18
C ARG A 114 12.15 -9.18 4.02
N ALA A 115 13.39 -9.22 3.51
CA ALA A 115 14.55 -8.69 4.20
C ALA A 115 14.52 -7.17 4.46
N GLY A 116 13.78 -6.40 3.64
CA GLY A 116 13.60 -4.95 3.78
C GLY A 116 12.30 -4.54 4.47
N LEU A 117 11.33 -5.46 4.60
CA LEU A 117 9.96 -5.13 4.98
C LEU A 117 9.85 -4.49 6.37
N THR A 118 10.52 -5.06 7.39
CA THR A 118 10.50 -4.48 8.74
C THR A 118 10.98 -3.03 8.75
N GLY A 119 12.01 -2.70 7.96
CA GLY A 119 12.51 -1.32 7.87
C GLY A 119 11.49 -0.36 7.25
N VAL A 120 10.78 -0.79 6.22
CA VAL A 120 9.69 -0.01 5.59
C VAL A 120 8.54 0.18 6.58
N LEU A 121 8.10 -0.89 7.25
CA LEU A 121 7.01 -0.82 8.24
C LEU A 121 7.36 0.08 9.44
N ALA A 122 8.62 0.09 9.88
CA ALA A 122 9.08 1.01 10.94
C ALA A 122 9.00 2.48 10.50
N ARG A 123 9.23 2.79 9.21
CA ARG A 123 9.03 4.13 8.66
C ARG A 123 7.56 4.51 8.63
N ILE A 124 6.68 3.61 8.24
CA ILE A 124 5.22 3.80 8.30
C ILE A 124 4.78 4.11 9.73
N TRP A 125 5.23 3.30 10.69
CA TRP A 125 4.92 3.54 12.10
C TRP A 125 5.40 4.91 12.58
N ARG A 126 6.61 5.32 12.18
CA ARG A 126 7.17 6.63 12.53
C ARG A 126 6.40 7.79 11.91
N ALA A 127 5.97 7.65 10.65
CA ALA A 127 5.24 8.68 9.91
C ALA A 127 3.82 8.91 10.44
N LEU A 128 3.21 7.90 11.06
CA LEU A 128 1.91 8.03 11.71
C LEU A 128 1.99 8.88 12.97
N LYS A 129 0.99 9.74 13.18
CA LYS A 129 0.73 10.39 14.46
C LYS A 129 0.39 9.35 15.53
N PRO A 130 0.58 9.66 16.83
CA PRO A 130 0.00 8.85 17.90
C PRO A 130 -1.51 8.65 17.68
N GLY A 131 -2.00 7.41 17.77
CA GLY A 131 -3.40 7.07 17.47
C GLY A 131 -3.75 7.01 15.97
N GLY A 132 -2.81 7.27 15.08
CA GLY A 132 -3.00 7.18 13.62
C GLY A 132 -3.20 5.74 13.14
N TRP A 133 -3.80 5.58 11.96
CA TRP A 133 -4.21 4.29 11.40
C TRP A 133 -3.41 3.90 10.16
N HIS A 134 -3.14 2.61 10.02
CA HIS A 134 -2.53 2.03 8.83
C HIS A 134 -3.40 0.90 8.28
N VAL A 135 -3.53 0.86 6.95
CA VAL A 135 -4.12 -0.27 6.24
C VAL A 135 -3.21 -0.71 5.10
N ALA A 136 -3.02 -2.02 4.98
CA ALA A 136 -2.30 -2.60 3.85
C ALA A 136 -2.94 -3.91 3.39
N THR A 137 -2.84 -4.19 2.09
CA THR A 137 -3.36 -5.43 1.50
C THR A 137 -2.22 -6.22 0.86
N TYR A 138 -2.17 -7.50 1.18
CA TYR A 138 -1.17 -8.45 0.70
C TYR A 138 -1.81 -9.61 -0.04
N LYS A 139 -1.12 -10.20 -1.00
CA LYS A 139 -1.45 -11.56 -1.46
C LYS A 139 -0.84 -12.58 -0.52
N THR A 140 -1.55 -13.65 -0.27
CA THR A 140 -1.09 -14.73 0.61
C THR A 140 -0.81 -16.00 -0.17
N ALA A 141 0.33 -16.65 0.12
CA ALA A 141 0.70 -17.98 -0.37
C ALA A 141 1.74 -18.60 0.60
N SER A 142 2.28 -19.77 0.26
CA SER A 142 3.18 -20.52 1.14
C SER A 142 4.59 -19.95 1.23
N SER A 143 5.06 -19.22 0.23
CA SER A 143 6.44 -18.69 0.19
C SER A 143 6.55 -17.51 -0.76
N GLU A 144 7.53 -16.63 -0.49
CA GLU A 144 7.89 -15.56 -1.41
C GLU A 144 8.30 -16.11 -2.80
N GLY A 145 8.05 -15.33 -3.83
CA GLY A 145 8.36 -15.76 -5.20
C GLY A 145 7.97 -14.75 -6.26
N ARG A 146 7.99 -15.20 -7.50
CA ARG A 146 7.57 -14.40 -8.66
C ARG A 146 6.31 -14.98 -9.28
N ASP A 147 5.46 -14.09 -9.77
CA ASP A 147 4.32 -14.49 -10.58
C ASP A 147 4.73 -14.76 -12.04
N ARG A 148 3.75 -15.10 -12.88
CA ARG A 148 4.00 -15.39 -14.31
C ARG A 148 4.52 -14.19 -15.10
N LEU A 149 4.31 -12.98 -14.61
CA LEU A 149 4.78 -11.73 -15.21
C LEU A 149 6.17 -11.31 -14.67
N GLY A 150 6.79 -12.13 -13.82
CA GLY A 150 8.10 -11.88 -13.24
C GLY A 150 8.11 -10.94 -12.05
N ARG A 151 6.93 -10.44 -11.59
CA ARG A 151 6.84 -9.56 -10.42
C ARG A 151 7.10 -10.35 -9.14
N TYR A 152 7.92 -9.80 -8.26
CA TYR A 152 8.17 -10.37 -6.94
C TYR A 152 6.99 -10.14 -6.00
N TYR A 153 6.69 -11.15 -5.18
CA TYR A 153 5.70 -11.08 -4.10
C TYR A 153 6.28 -11.70 -2.83
N ASN A 154 6.10 -11.04 -1.71
CA ASN A 154 6.53 -11.55 -0.40
C ASN A 154 5.60 -12.65 0.16
N TYR A 155 4.35 -12.76 -0.29
CA TYR A 155 3.39 -13.82 0.04
C TYR A 155 3.41 -14.22 1.53
N LEU A 156 3.02 -13.31 2.41
CA LEU A 156 3.05 -13.53 3.84
C LEU A 156 1.80 -14.28 4.32
N SER A 157 1.98 -15.22 5.25
CA SER A 157 0.88 -15.75 6.06
C SER A 157 0.42 -14.71 7.10
N GLU A 158 -0.75 -14.90 7.68
CA GLU A 158 -1.26 -14.01 8.75
C GLU A 158 -0.30 -13.90 9.93
N ALA A 159 0.28 -15.03 10.36
CA ALA A 159 1.24 -15.05 11.45
C ALA A 159 2.54 -14.29 11.12
N GLU A 160 3.05 -14.41 9.88
CA GLU A 160 4.20 -13.65 9.42
C GLU A 160 3.88 -12.16 9.32
N LEU A 161 2.70 -11.77 8.80
CA LEU A 161 2.25 -10.38 8.79
C LEU A 161 2.28 -9.80 10.19
N GLN A 162 1.64 -10.47 11.14
CA GLN A 162 1.62 -10.02 12.54
C GLN A 162 3.03 -9.89 13.12
N ALA A 163 3.92 -10.82 12.84
CA ALA A 163 5.31 -10.79 13.30
C ALA A 163 6.09 -9.59 12.73
N PHE A 164 5.98 -9.33 11.42
CA PHE A 164 6.63 -8.19 10.78
C PHE A 164 6.16 -6.85 11.34
N TYR A 165 4.84 -6.67 11.51
CA TYR A 165 4.28 -5.44 12.06
C TYR A 165 4.63 -5.24 13.54
N THR A 166 4.60 -6.30 14.35
CA THR A 166 5.04 -6.26 15.76
C THR A 166 6.51 -5.89 15.90
N ALA A 167 7.37 -6.39 15.01
CA ALA A 167 8.80 -6.05 14.99
C ALA A 167 9.06 -4.59 14.55
N ALA A 168 8.13 -3.96 13.84
CA ALA A 168 8.28 -2.61 13.29
C ALA A 168 7.82 -1.50 14.25
N GLY A 169 6.94 -1.79 15.20
CA GLY A 169 6.40 -0.77 16.11
C GLY A 169 5.35 -1.31 17.08
N THR A 170 4.86 -0.43 17.94
CA THR A 170 3.82 -0.78 18.94
C THR A 170 2.44 -0.35 18.43
N TRP A 171 1.54 -1.31 18.38
CA TRP A 171 0.18 -1.14 17.87
C TRP A 171 -0.83 -1.47 18.98
N CYS A 172 -1.83 -0.62 19.19
CA CYS A 172 -2.88 -0.85 20.19
C CYS A 172 -4.09 -1.58 19.62
N GLU A 173 -4.26 -1.58 18.28
CA GLU A 173 -5.27 -2.37 17.58
C GLU A 173 -4.60 -3.05 16.38
N VAL A 174 -4.92 -4.32 16.15
CA VAL A 174 -4.49 -5.09 14.99
C VAL A 174 -5.64 -5.98 14.54
N ALA A 175 -6.13 -5.77 13.32
CA ALA A 175 -7.15 -6.61 12.70
C ALA A 175 -6.62 -7.17 11.38
N ILE A 176 -6.82 -8.46 11.12
CA ILE A 176 -6.49 -9.11 9.86
C ILE A 176 -7.77 -9.72 9.29
N GLU A 177 -8.10 -9.34 8.06
CA GLU A 177 -9.20 -9.90 7.30
C GLU A 177 -8.65 -10.63 6.09
N THR A 178 -9.17 -11.82 5.79
CA THR A 178 -8.76 -12.61 4.63
C THR A 178 -9.92 -12.79 3.66
N GLY A 179 -9.57 -12.98 2.40
CA GLY A 179 -10.56 -13.18 1.36
C GLY A 179 -9.96 -13.66 0.04
N GLU A 180 -10.80 -13.72 -0.97
CA GLU A 180 -10.39 -14.04 -2.34
C GLU A 180 -10.72 -12.87 -3.28
N GLY A 181 -9.83 -12.63 -4.23
CA GLY A 181 -9.97 -11.57 -5.22
C GLY A 181 -9.29 -11.93 -6.53
N ARG A 182 -9.51 -11.10 -7.55
CA ARG A 182 -8.83 -11.25 -8.84
C ARG A 182 -7.72 -10.21 -8.96
N GLY A 183 -6.53 -10.65 -9.35
CA GLY A 183 -5.42 -9.76 -9.66
C GLY A 183 -5.39 -9.37 -11.14
N TYR A 184 -4.40 -8.54 -11.51
CA TYR A 184 -4.15 -8.09 -12.89
C TYR A 184 -4.07 -9.25 -13.91
N GLU A 185 -3.55 -10.40 -13.51
CA GLU A 185 -3.48 -11.60 -14.34
C GLU A 185 -4.82 -12.32 -14.55
N GLY A 186 -5.92 -11.85 -13.94
CA GLY A 186 -7.26 -12.44 -14.07
C GLY A 186 -7.51 -13.71 -13.23
N GLY A 187 -6.49 -14.27 -12.58
CA GLY A 187 -6.61 -15.43 -11.70
C GLY A 187 -7.19 -15.08 -10.32
N VAL A 188 -7.84 -16.05 -9.68
CA VAL A 188 -8.23 -15.90 -8.26
C VAL A 188 -6.99 -16.02 -7.38
N SER A 189 -6.83 -15.07 -6.46
CA SER A 189 -5.76 -15.08 -5.45
C SER A 189 -6.35 -14.81 -4.08
N ARG A 190 -5.75 -15.42 -3.04
CA ARG A 190 -6.07 -15.09 -1.66
C ARG A 190 -5.36 -13.81 -1.25
N PHE A 191 -6.02 -13.03 -0.43
CA PHE A 191 -5.44 -11.83 0.15
C PHE A 191 -5.63 -11.78 1.66
N ALA A 192 -4.76 -11.06 2.33
CA ALA A 192 -4.94 -10.60 3.69
C ALA A 192 -4.87 -9.06 3.69
N MET A 193 -5.84 -8.45 4.34
CA MET A 193 -5.82 -7.03 4.67
C MET A 193 -5.52 -6.89 6.14
N ILE A 194 -4.55 -6.06 6.48
CA ILE A 194 -4.22 -5.74 7.86
C ILE A 194 -4.54 -4.27 8.13
N THR A 195 -5.25 -4.03 9.22
CA THR A 195 -5.56 -2.68 9.72
C THR A 195 -5.02 -2.55 11.13
N LEU A 196 -4.27 -1.48 11.38
CA LEU A 196 -3.59 -1.27 12.66
C LEU A 196 -3.76 0.16 13.13
N GLN A 197 -3.80 0.34 14.47
CA GLN A 197 -3.72 1.65 15.10
C GLN A 197 -2.40 1.79 15.86
N LYS A 198 -1.64 2.86 15.60
CA LYS A 198 -0.45 3.19 16.35
C LYS A 198 -0.79 3.52 17.78
N SER A 199 -0.05 2.96 18.75
CA SER A 199 -0.18 3.35 20.16
C SER A 199 0.07 4.85 20.35
N GLY A 200 -0.66 5.45 21.30
CA GLY A 200 -0.54 6.85 21.66
C GLY A 200 0.75 7.19 22.39
#